data_b731316bfc449fa58aa5e07ab889dcb9
#
_entry.id   b731316bfc449fa58aa5e07ab889dcb9
#
_cell.length_a   1.000
_cell.length_b   1.000
_cell.length_c   1.000
_cell.angle_alpha   90.00
_cell.angle_beta   90.00
_cell.angle_gamma   90.00
#
_symmetry.space_group_name_H-M   'P 1'
#
loop_
_entity.id
_entity.type
_entity.pdbx_description
1 polymer ?
#
loop_
_entity_poly.entity_id
_entity_poly.type
_entity_poly.pdbx_seq_one_letter_code
_entity_poly.pdbx_strand_id
1 'polypeptide(L)'
;HWHIEPSSKCSLKCPRCPRQEHPDISWMQKEISLTEFKRVFTKDMLDQAQRFTMCGDVGDPIYAKDYIDIIDYIKSHNPEIQIFTITNGSYKTEKWWKKFAAVSNKHDTINFSVDGYDQKSNDLYRINSHWDSIMHGMKICANESDMFVNWATIVFKFNETHLLQIKGLAKEQGCDDLQLTYSTKFGSKYGDAYGGEYDLLEPSAKFVSKSHRYERHTINLSGRRPMRLQYMKTNFKKFNEIKKQFTGDVVPMCLIGNRGLYMNAEGTIFPCSWTSFPYKSLEHNGKVINWEDSFFVKNKHLVNAKGNRSIEEILNDDIWQTLFDS
;
A
#
# COMPACT_ATOMS: atom_id res chain seq x y z
N HIS A 1 -12.01 2.90 7.90
CA HIS A 1 -11.00 2.47 6.93
C HIS A 1 -9.67 2.22 7.64
N TRP A 2 -9.10 1.05 7.40
CA TRP A 2 -7.80 0.67 7.93
C TRP A 2 -6.80 0.44 6.80
N HIS A 3 -5.59 0.92 6.98
CA HIS A 3 -4.44 0.55 6.17
C HIS A 3 -3.55 -0.36 7.02
N ILE A 4 -3.37 -1.58 6.60
CA ILE A 4 -2.63 -2.60 7.37
C ILE A 4 -1.44 -3.06 6.56
N GLU A 5 -0.28 -3.15 7.20
CA GLU A 5 0.88 -3.89 6.70
C GLU A 5 0.88 -5.30 7.34
N PRO A 6 0.29 -6.32 6.70
CA PRO A 6 0.23 -7.66 7.29
C PRO A 6 1.60 -8.30 7.46
N SER A 7 2.55 -7.92 6.61
CA SER A 7 3.92 -8.41 6.67
C SER A 7 4.91 -7.37 6.17
N SER A 8 6.00 -7.18 6.88
CA SER A 8 7.17 -6.43 6.43
C SER A 8 8.17 -7.29 5.64
N LYS A 9 7.84 -8.56 5.37
CA LYS A 9 8.62 -9.45 4.51
C LYS A 9 8.35 -9.11 3.04
N CYS A 10 9.39 -9.15 2.21
CA CYS A 10 9.30 -9.02 0.77
C CYS A 10 10.50 -9.69 0.12
N SER A 11 10.30 -10.35 -1.02
CA SER A 11 11.39 -10.97 -1.78
C SER A 11 12.14 -9.99 -2.67
N LEU A 12 11.51 -8.85 -3.02
CA LEU A 12 12.07 -7.92 -3.98
C LEU A 12 13.11 -6.98 -3.36
N LYS A 13 13.97 -6.44 -4.23
CA LYS A 13 15.02 -5.46 -3.90
C LYS A 13 14.88 -4.19 -4.78
N CYS A 14 13.65 -3.64 -4.84
CA CYS A 14 13.40 -2.45 -5.64
C CYS A 14 14.25 -1.25 -5.14
N PRO A 15 15.01 -0.54 -6.01
CA PRO A 15 15.98 0.47 -5.61
C PRO A 15 15.43 1.62 -4.75
N ARG A 16 14.22 2.09 -5.05
CA ARG A 16 13.56 3.18 -4.30
C ARG A 16 12.54 2.67 -3.29
N CYS A 17 12.72 1.45 -2.81
CA CYS A 17 11.88 0.93 -1.75
C CYS A 17 12.43 1.39 -0.39
N PRO A 18 11.58 1.93 0.51
CA PRO A 18 12.00 2.31 1.86
C PRO A 18 12.75 1.19 2.62
N ARG A 19 12.42 -0.07 2.30
CA ARG A 19 13.11 -1.24 2.82
C ARG A 19 14.61 -1.26 2.51
N GLN A 20 15.01 -0.75 1.33
CA GLN A 20 16.42 -0.68 0.93
C GLN A 20 17.08 0.60 1.48
N GLU A 21 16.32 1.67 1.58
CA GLU A 21 16.79 2.96 2.11
C GLU A 21 17.00 2.90 3.65
N HIS A 22 16.22 2.04 4.34
CA HIS A 22 16.22 1.92 5.80
C HIS A 22 16.27 0.45 6.24
N PRO A 23 17.40 -0.26 6.05
CA PRO A 23 17.51 -1.69 6.36
C PRO A 23 17.39 -2.01 7.87
N ASP A 24 17.59 -1.02 8.73
CA ASP A 24 17.60 -1.15 10.20
C ASP A 24 16.24 -0.89 10.85
N ILE A 25 15.16 -0.81 10.06
CA ILE A 25 13.81 -0.61 10.58
C ILE A 25 13.43 -1.73 11.57
N SER A 26 12.99 -1.36 12.76
CA SER A 26 12.73 -2.30 13.87
C SER A 26 11.66 -3.36 13.57
N TRP A 27 10.72 -3.07 12.65
CA TRP A 27 9.67 -4.02 12.25
C TRP A 27 10.01 -4.85 11.00
N MET A 28 11.28 -4.85 10.57
CA MET A 28 11.72 -5.72 9.48
C MET A 28 11.53 -7.20 9.86
N GLN A 29 11.09 -8.01 8.88
CA GLN A 29 10.79 -9.45 9.06
C GLN A 29 9.67 -9.77 10.06
N LYS A 30 8.82 -8.80 10.40
CA LYS A 30 7.63 -9.00 11.23
C LYS A 30 6.42 -9.35 10.37
N GLU A 31 5.41 -9.94 11.00
CA GLU A 31 4.10 -10.20 10.40
C GLU A 31 3.02 -10.21 11.48
N ILE A 32 1.80 -10.00 11.06
CA ILE A 32 0.61 -10.07 11.91
C ILE A 32 0.01 -11.47 11.74
N SER A 33 -0.07 -12.23 12.83
CA SER A 33 -0.76 -13.52 12.85
C SER A 33 -2.29 -13.33 12.88
N LEU A 34 -3.03 -14.37 12.49
CA LEU A 34 -4.50 -14.37 12.61
C LEU A 34 -4.96 -14.13 14.05
N THR A 35 -4.25 -14.69 15.03
CA THR A 35 -4.57 -14.51 16.45
C THR A 35 -4.42 -13.05 16.89
N GLU A 36 -3.32 -12.40 16.48
CA GLU A 36 -3.10 -10.97 16.75
C GLU A 36 -4.14 -10.12 16.02
N PHE A 37 -4.44 -10.44 14.76
CA PHE A 37 -5.44 -9.73 13.97
C PHE A 37 -6.83 -9.79 14.64
N LYS A 38 -7.29 -10.98 15.05
CA LYS A 38 -8.58 -11.17 15.74
C LYS A 38 -8.68 -10.43 17.07
N ARG A 39 -7.55 -10.27 17.76
CA ARG A 39 -7.52 -9.52 19.03
C ARG A 39 -7.73 -8.02 18.80
N VAL A 40 -7.14 -7.47 17.74
CA VAL A 40 -7.29 -6.06 17.36
C VAL A 40 -8.63 -5.80 16.69
N PHE A 41 -8.97 -6.62 15.71
CA PHE A 41 -10.19 -6.47 14.91
C PHE A 41 -11.24 -7.48 15.36
N THR A 42 -11.83 -7.19 16.53
CA THR A 42 -12.98 -7.93 17.06
C THR A 42 -14.19 -7.77 16.14
N LYS A 43 -15.25 -8.54 16.37
CA LYS A 43 -16.49 -8.41 15.60
C LYS A 43 -17.05 -6.99 15.64
N ASP A 44 -17.06 -6.35 16.81
CA ASP A 44 -17.55 -4.99 16.98
C ASP A 44 -16.72 -3.96 16.18
N MET A 45 -15.41 -4.18 16.06
CA MET A 45 -14.53 -3.38 15.19
C MET A 45 -14.78 -3.64 13.71
N LEU A 46 -15.06 -4.89 13.32
CA LEU A 46 -15.40 -5.23 11.95
C LEU A 46 -16.77 -4.67 11.53
N ASP A 47 -17.75 -4.58 12.45
CA ASP A 47 -19.05 -3.95 12.19
C ASP A 47 -18.93 -2.47 11.82
N GLN A 48 -17.89 -1.80 12.33
CA GLN A 48 -17.59 -0.41 12.03
C GLN A 48 -16.66 -0.24 10.81
N ALA A 49 -16.01 -1.34 10.37
CA ALA A 49 -15.06 -1.30 9.27
C ALA A 49 -15.77 -1.36 7.91
N GLN A 50 -15.39 -0.47 7.02
CA GLN A 50 -15.89 -0.47 5.64
C GLN A 50 -14.83 -1.00 4.66
N ARG A 51 -13.55 -0.86 5.02
CA ARG A 51 -12.46 -1.18 4.12
C ARG A 51 -11.14 -1.43 4.85
N PHE A 52 -10.43 -2.43 4.36
CA PHE A 52 -9.02 -2.67 4.65
C PHE A 52 -8.18 -2.48 3.39
N THR A 53 -7.17 -1.61 3.46
CA THR A 53 -6.09 -1.56 2.48
C THR A 53 -4.94 -2.39 3.01
N MET A 54 -4.66 -3.50 2.35
CA MET A 54 -3.58 -4.42 2.69
C MET A 54 -2.37 -4.07 1.81
N CYS A 55 -1.45 -3.30 2.36
CA CYS A 55 -0.26 -2.82 1.68
C CYS A 55 0.82 -2.53 2.70
N GLY A 56 2.02 -3.01 2.48
CA GLY A 56 3.16 -2.68 3.32
C GLY A 56 3.84 -1.39 2.88
N ASP A 57 4.44 -0.68 3.84
CA ASP A 57 5.39 0.38 3.58
C ASP A 57 6.75 -0.20 3.18
N VAL A 58 7.14 -1.30 3.82
CA VAL A 58 8.42 -1.99 3.58
C VAL A 58 8.25 -3.44 3.15
N GLY A 59 7.07 -4.01 3.31
CA GLY A 59 6.77 -5.41 2.98
C GLY A 59 5.72 -5.56 1.90
N ASP A 60 5.30 -6.80 1.71
CA ASP A 60 4.23 -7.16 0.80
C ASP A 60 3.24 -8.07 1.54
N PRO A 61 1.94 -7.77 1.54
CA PRO A 61 0.93 -8.45 2.35
C PRO A 61 0.86 -9.96 2.10
N ILE A 62 1.07 -10.41 0.86
CA ILE A 62 0.97 -11.84 0.54
C ILE A 62 2.04 -12.70 1.21
N TYR A 63 3.11 -12.10 1.76
CA TYR A 63 4.14 -12.83 2.51
C TYR A 63 3.78 -13.06 3.97
N ALA A 64 2.71 -12.48 4.50
CA ALA A 64 2.17 -12.91 5.80
C ALA A 64 1.67 -14.34 5.70
N LYS A 65 2.07 -15.18 6.67
CA LYS A 65 1.70 -16.59 6.70
C LYS A 65 0.19 -16.78 6.72
N ASP A 66 -0.49 -16.00 7.53
CA ASP A 66 -1.92 -16.11 7.79
C ASP A 66 -2.76 -15.15 6.91
N TYR A 67 -2.19 -14.64 5.81
CA TYR A 67 -2.85 -13.60 5.00
C TYR A 67 -4.24 -14.01 4.50
N ILE A 68 -4.36 -15.21 3.94
CA ILE A 68 -5.64 -15.74 3.44
C ILE A 68 -6.63 -15.93 4.60
N ASP A 69 -6.17 -16.47 5.72
CA ASP A 69 -7.02 -16.72 6.90
C ASP A 69 -7.52 -15.40 7.53
N ILE A 70 -6.71 -14.33 7.46
CA ILE A 70 -7.14 -12.99 7.87
C ILE A 70 -8.26 -12.46 6.96
N ILE A 71 -8.13 -12.62 5.64
CA ILE A 71 -9.18 -12.21 4.71
C ILE A 71 -10.44 -13.03 4.91
N ASP A 72 -10.32 -14.35 5.04
CA ASP A 72 -11.45 -15.24 5.30
C ASP A 72 -12.17 -14.87 6.60
N TYR A 73 -11.44 -14.55 7.65
CA TYR A 73 -12.03 -14.06 8.91
C TYR A 73 -12.84 -12.78 8.71
N ILE A 74 -12.31 -11.79 7.99
CA ILE A 74 -13.02 -10.53 7.71
C ILE A 74 -14.29 -10.82 6.89
N LYS A 75 -14.16 -11.62 5.82
CA LYS A 75 -15.25 -11.93 4.89
C LYS A 75 -16.33 -12.82 5.50
N SER A 76 -15.97 -13.77 6.35
CA SER A 76 -16.90 -14.60 7.09
C SER A 76 -17.75 -13.78 8.08
N HIS A 77 -17.21 -12.68 8.59
CA HIS A 77 -17.96 -11.76 9.45
C HIS A 77 -18.85 -10.83 8.63
N ASN A 78 -18.28 -10.13 7.64
CA ASN A 78 -19.03 -9.24 6.76
C ASN A 78 -18.43 -9.26 5.34
N PRO A 79 -19.09 -9.92 4.38
CA PRO A 79 -18.59 -10.04 3.00
C PRO A 79 -18.55 -8.72 2.23
N GLU A 80 -19.23 -7.66 2.70
CA GLU A 80 -19.24 -6.35 2.05
C GLU A 80 -18.04 -5.47 2.41
N ILE A 81 -17.30 -5.80 3.47
CA ILE A 81 -16.06 -5.09 3.81
C ILE A 81 -15.10 -5.20 2.62
N GLN A 82 -14.66 -4.07 2.10
CA GLN A 82 -13.75 -4.01 0.96
C GLN A 82 -12.33 -4.38 1.36
N ILE A 83 -11.72 -5.33 0.67
CA ILE A 83 -10.29 -5.63 0.78
C ILE A 83 -9.57 -5.07 -0.44
N PHE A 84 -8.59 -4.20 -0.21
CA PHE A 84 -7.73 -3.69 -1.27
C PHE A 84 -6.30 -4.17 -1.03
N THR A 85 -5.90 -5.20 -1.78
CA THR A 85 -4.57 -5.80 -1.71
C THR A 85 -3.64 -5.12 -2.73
N ILE A 86 -2.47 -4.68 -2.29
CA ILE A 86 -1.39 -4.20 -3.17
C ILE A 86 -0.20 -5.14 -3.02
N THR A 87 0.22 -5.76 -4.11
CA THR A 87 1.26 -6.79 -4.09
C THR A 87 2.14 -6.75 -5.33
N ASN A 88 3.35 -7.27 -5.20
CA ASN A 88 4.23 -7.56 -6.33
C ASN A 88 3.91 -8.91 -7.00
N GLY A 89 3.10 -9.77 -6.37
CA GLY A 89 2.63 -11.03 -6.91
C GLY A 89 3.65 -12.16 -7.02
N SER A 90 4.90 -11.96 -6.58
CA SER A 90 5.98 -12.93 -6.79
C SER A 90 5.96 -14.10 -5.80
N TYR A 91 6.45 -15.26 -6.25
CA TYR A 91 6.73 -16.45 -5.44
C TYR A 91 5.53 -17.11 -4.73
N LYS A 92 4.32 -16.92 -5.25
CA LYS A 92 3.17 -17.70 -4.81
C LYS A 92 2.82 -18.80 -5.80
N THR A 93 2.42 -19.93 -5.28
CA THR A 93 2.00 -21.08 -6.10
C THR A 93 0.58 -20.86 -6.66
N GLU A 94 0.25 -21.54 -7.74
CA GLU A 94 -1.11 -21.58 -8.28
C GLU A 94 -2.14 -21.97 -7.21
N LYS A 95 -1.84 -22.97 -6.39
CA LYS A 95 -2.68 -23.41 -5.27
C LYS A 95 -2.94 -22.29 -4.26
N TRP A 96 -1.94 -21.45 -4.01
CA TRP A 96 -2.09 -20.31 -3.10
C TRP A 96 -3.03 -19.26 -3.71
N TRP A 97 -2.84 -18.95 -5.00
CA TRP A 97 -3.69 -17.97 -5.70
C TRP A 97 -5.14 -18.44 -5.78
N LYS A 98 -5.40 -19.72 -6.04
CA LYS A 98 -6.76 -20.28 -6.01
C LYS A 98 -7.43 -20.16 -4.64
N LYS A 99 -6.69 -20.41 -3.56
CA LYS A 99 -7.22 -20.19 -2.20
C LYS A 99 -7.53 -18.72 -1.93
N PHE A 100 -6.65 -17.81 -2.37
CA PHE A 100 -6.89 -16.37 -2.23
C PHE A 100 -8.12 -15.92 -3.02
N ALA A 101 -8.27 -16.36 -4.26
CA ALA A 101 -9.43 -16.09 -5.09
C ALA A 101 -10.74 -16.60 -4.44
N ALA A 102 -10.71 -17.79 -3.82
CA ALA A 102 -11.88 -18.41 -3.19
C ALA A 102 -12.42 -17.64 -1.97
N VAL A 103 -11.56 -16.88 -1.24
CA VAL A 103 -12.00 -16.06 -0.10
C VAL A 103 -12.32 -14.61 -0.49
N SER A 104 -12.09 -14.24 -1.74
CA SER A 104 -12.30 -12.88 -2.26
C SER A 104 -13.61 -12.78 -3.04
N ASN A 105 -14.15 -11.57 -3.16
CA ASN A 105 -15.42 -11.34 -3.85
C ASN A 105 -15.45 -10.00 -4.61
N LYS A 106 -16.60 -9.67 -5.21
CA LYS A 106 -16.83 -8.44 -6.01
C LYS A 106 -16.54 -7.12 -5.29
N HIS A 107 -16.46 -7.09 -3.96
CA HIS A 107 -16.13 -5.90 -3.18
C HIS A 107 -14.62 -5.67 -3.09
N ASP A 108 -13.83 -6.66 -3.48
CA ASP A 108 -12.39 -6.64 -3.33
C ASP A 108 -11.66 -6.14 -4.58
N THR A 109 -10.47 -5.64 -4.37
CA THR A 109 -9.56 -5.23 -5.44
C THR A 109 -8.17 -5.73 -5.14
N ILE A 110 -7.53 -6.33 -6.13
CA ILE A 110 -6.10 -6.62 -6.08
C ILE A 110 -5.35 -5.74 -7.08
N ASN A 111 -4.26 -5.15 -6.63
CA ASN A 111 -3.38 -4.32 -7.44
C ASN A 111 -2.02 -5.00 -7.55
N PHE A 112 -1.71 -5.52 -8.73
CA PHE A 112 -0.40 -6.08 -9.04
C PHE A 112 0.57 -4.97 -9.46
N SER A 113 1.66 -4.81 -8.73
CA SER A 113 2.71 -3.82 -9.01
C SER A 113 3.76 -4.43 -9.94
N VAL A 114 3.63 -4.20 -11.25
CA VAL A 114 4.45 -4.82 -12.30
C VAL A 114 4.88 -3.74 -13.30
N ASP A 115 6.19 -3.59 -13.49
CA ASP A 115 6.74 -2.51 -14.29
C ASP A 115 7.32 -2.99 -15.63
N GLY A 116 7.47 -4.30 -15.80
CA GLY A 116 7.98 -4.93 -17.03
C GLY A 116 6.91 -5.46 -17.97
N TYR A 117 7.35 -6.00 -19.08
CA TYR A 117 6.57 -6.73 -20.07
C TYR A 117 7.06 -8.18 -20.28
N ASP A 118 8.09 -8.56 -19.51
CA ASP A 118 8.66 -9.91 -19.36
C ASP A 118 9.50 -9.98 -18.08
N GLN A 119 10.02 -11.16 -17.73
CA GLN A 119 10.87 -11.35 -16.55
C GLN A 119 12.07 -10.39 -16.54
N LYS A 120 12.78 -10.27 -17.68
CA LYS A 120 14.00 -9.48 -17.77
C LYS A 120 13.73 -7.99 -17.58
N SER A 121 12.71 -7.46 -18.22
CA SER A 121 12.33 -6.05 -18.11
C SER A 121 11.77 -5.71 -16.74
N ASN A 122 11.01 -6.63 -16.14
CA ASN A 122 10.47 -6.42 -14.78
C ASN A 122 11.58 -6.38 -13.72
N ASP A 123 12.61 -7.21 -13.86
CA ASP A 123 13.75 -7.24 -12.95
C ASP A 123 14.66 -6.00 -13.05
N LEU A 124 14.51 -5.15 -14.05
CA LEU A 124 15.26 -3.89 -14.08
C LEU A 124 14.92 -2.96 -12.91
N TYR A 125 13.70 -3.04 -12.39
CA TYR A 125 13.30 -2.30 -11.19
C TYR A 125 12.79 -3.21 -10.08
N ARG A 126 11.95 -4.20 -10.40
CA ARG A 126 11.41 -5.19 -9.45
C ARG A 126 12.42 -6.32 -9.27
N ILE A 127 13.66 -5.97 -8.88
CA ILE A 127 14.77 -6.92 -8.75
C ILE A 127 14.36 -8.13 -7.92
N ASN A 128 14.64 -9.33 -8.42
CA ASN A 128 14.25 -10.62 -7.83
C ASN A 128 12.74 -10.89 -7.87
N SER A 129 12.07 -10.45 -8.93
CA SER A 129 10.67 -10.80 -9.18
C SER A 129 10.54 -12.19 -9.78
N HIS A 130 9.33 -12.74 -9.77
CA HIS A 130 9.03 -14.05 -10.38
C HIS A 130 7.82 -13.91 -11.31
N TRP A 131 8.12 -13.72 -12.61
CA TRP A 131 7.15 -13.39 -13.64
C TRP A 131 5.98 -14.37 -13.74
N ASP A 132 6.29 -15.68 -13.79
CA ASP A 132 5.25 -16.71 -13.93
C ASP A 132 4.26 -16.70 -12.76
N SER A 133 4.75 -16.50 -11.53
CA SER A 133 3.88 -16.35 -10.35
C SER A 133 2.94 -15.16 -10.49
N ILE A 134 3.46 -14.04 -11.00
CA ILE A 134 2.68 -12.81 -11.19
C ILE A 134 1.59 -13.04 -12.23
N MET A 135 1.96 -13.58 -13.40
CA MET A 135 1.01 -13.84 -14.49
C MET A 135 -0.06 -14.85 -14.09
N HIS A 136 0.33 -15.97 -13.45
CA HIS A 136 -0.62 -16.94 -12.91
C HIS A 136 -1.55 -16.31 -11.88
N GLY A 137 -1.00 -15.49 -10.98
CA GLY A 137 -1.77 -14.79 -9.96
C GLY A 137 -2.85 -13.89 -10.54
N MET A 138 -2.50 -13.06 -11.51
CA MET A 138 -3.46 -12.19 -12.22
C MET A 138 -4.57 -13.00 -12.87
N LYS A 139 -4.18 -14.02 -13.66
CA LYS A 139 -5.12 -14.85 -14.42
C LYS A 139 -6.10 -15.59 -13.52
N ILE A 140 -5.62 -16.15 -12.41
CA ILE A 140 -6.47 -16.86 -11.43
C ILE A 140 -7.41 -15.87 -10.75
N CYS A 141 -6.90 -14.74 -10.26
CA CYS A 141 -7.74 -13.72 -9.63
C CYS A 141 -8.83 -13.21 -10.57
N ALA A 142 -8.51 -13.00 -11.85
CA ALA A 142 -9.47 -12.52 -12.85
C ALA A 142 -10.52 -13.55 -13.26
N ASN A 143 -10.18 -14.86 -13.29
CA ASN A 143 -11.06 -15.89 -13.83
C ASN A 143 -11.76 -16.73 -12.76
N GLU A 144 -11.19 -16.83 -11.56
CA GLU A 144 -11.71 -17.68 -10.48
C GLU A 144 -12.32 -16.89 -9.33
N SER A 145 -12.47 -15.55 -9.48
CA SER A 145 -13.17 -14.70 -8.53
C SER A 145 -13.85 -13.51 -9.21
N ASP A 146 -14.77 -12.86 -8.49
CA ASP A 146 -15.42 -11.62 -8.94
C ASP A 146 -14.65 -10.34 -8.55
N MET A 147 -13.47 -10.47 -7.90
CA MET A 147 -12.71 -9.31 -7.48
C MET A 147 -12.28 -8.43 -8.67
N PHE A 148 -11.96 -7.18 -8.40
CA PHE A 148 -11.42 -6.26 -9.39
C PHE A 148 -9.89 -6.40 -9.47
N VAL A 149 -9.37 -6.72 -10.65
CA VAL A 149 -7.94 -6.95 -10.87
C VAL A 149 -7.32 -5.77 -11.60
N ASN A 150 -6.34 -5.13 -10.98
CA ASN A 150 -5.62 -4.00 -11.54
C ASN A 150 -4.13 -4.32 -11.74
N TRP A 151 -3.61 -4.01 -12.90
CA TRP A 151 -2.18 -3.97 -13.19
C TRP A 151 -1.67 -2.55 -13.01
N ALA A 152 -0.75 -2.30 -12.07
CA ALA A 152 -0.15 -0.99 -11.84
C ALA A 152 1.32 -0.97 -12.27
N THR A 153 1.65 -0.03 -13.15
CA THR A 153 2.99 0.17 -13.71
C THR A 153 3.49 1.57 -13.40
N ILE A 154 4.71 1.68 -12.91
CA ILE A 154 5.47 2.93 -12.92
C ILE A 154 6.12 3.04 -14.30
N VAL A 155 5.99 4.20 -14.94
CA VAL A 155 6.60 4.44 -16.23
C VAL A 155 8.07 4.78 -16.04
N PHE A 156 8.94 3.96 -16.64
CA PHE A 156 10.39 4.08 -16.66
C PHE A 156 10.89 4.16 -18.10
N LYS A 157 12.14 4.53 -18.29
CA LYS A 157 12.80 4.58 -19.60
C LYS A 157 12.73 3.24 -20.33
N PHE A 158 12.85 2.11 -19.62
CA PHE A 158 12.86 0.79 -20.26
C PHE A 158 11.46 0.32 -20.73
N ASN A 159 10.39 0.86 -20.16
CA ASN A 159 9.02 0.46 -20.49
C ASN A 159 8.20 1.54 -21.22
N GLU A 160 8.68 2.79 -21.29
CA GLU A 160 7.92 3.91 -21.88
C GLU A 160 7.52 3.71 -23.35
N THR A 161 8.28 2.93 -24.10
CA THR A 161 7.98 2.57 -25.50
C THR A 161 7.19 1.27 -25.62
N HIS A 162 6.97 0.53 -24.52
CA HIS A 162 6.31 -0.77 -24.48
C HIS A 162 4.93 -0.72 -23.80
N LEU A 163 4.37 0.48 -23.54
CA LEU A 163 3.09 0.63 -22.85
C LEU A 163 1.92 -0.05 -23.58
N LEU A 164 1.95 -0.12 -24.91
CA LEU A 164 0.93 -0.85 -25.68
C LEU A 164 1.07 -2.36 -25.51
N GLN A 165 2.29 -2.88 -25.40
CA GLN A 165 2.55 -4.30 -25.11
C GLN A 165 2.08 -4.65 -23.71
N ILE A 166 2.40 -3.82 -22.70
CA ILE A 166 1.92 -3.99 -21.32
C ILE A 166 0.38 -3.98 -21.27
N LYS A 167 -0.26 -3.07 -22.01
CA LYS A 167 -1.72 -3.04 -22.13
C LYS A 167 -2.28 -4.34 -22.74
N GLY A 168 -1.63 -4.88 -23.77
CA GLY A 168 -1.99 -6.16 -24.38
C GLY A 168 -1.92 -7.31 -23.37
N LEU A 169 -0.78 -7.42 -22.67
CA LEU A 169 -0.56 -8.42 -21.62
C LEU A 169 -1.59 -8.31 -20.48
N ALA A 170 -1.83 -7.10 -19.96
CA ALA A 170 -2.82 -6.89 -18.90
C ALA A 170 -4.21 -7.37 -19.34
N LYS A 171 -4.61 -7.09 -20.59
CA LYS A 171 -5.87 -7.56 -21.15
C LYS A 171 -5.90 -9.09 -21.30
N GLU A 172 -4.81 -9.70 -21.74
CA GLU A 172 -4.67 -11.16 -21.87
C GLU A 172 -4.78 -11.88 -20.51
N GLN A 173 -4.23 -11.28 -19.43
CA GLN A 173 -4.36 -11.81 -18.08
C GLN A 173 -5.76 -11.57 -17.47
N GLY A 174 -6.66 -10.88 -18.16
CA GLY A 174 -8.00 -10.59 -17.69
C GLY A 174 -8.08 -9.43 -16.70
N CYS A 175 -7.08 -8.56 -16.64
CA CYS A 175 -7.12 -7.39 -15.77
C CYS A 175 -8.25 -6.44 -16.15
N ASP A 176 -8.89 -5.84 -15.16
CA ASP A 176 -9.95 -4.84 -15.36
C ASP A 176 -9.39 -3.46 -15.73
N ASP A 177 -8.29 -3.08 -15.11
CA ASP A 177 -7.62 -1.80 -15.33
C ASP A 177 -6.11 -1.98 -15.54
N LEU A 178 -5.53 -1.09 -16.32
CA LEU A 178 -4.09 -0.78 -16.33
C LEU A 178 -3.88 0.63 -15.79
N GLN A 179 -3.17 0.75 -14.68
CA GLN A 179 -2.81 2.02 -14.07
C GLN A 179 -1.37 2.38 -14.40
N LEU A 180 -1.18 3.47 -15.12
CA LEU A 180 0.14 4.05 -15.40
C LEU A 180 0.44 5.13 -14.36
N THR A 181 1.58 5.02 -13.68
CA THR A 181 2.02 5.98 -12.66
C THR A 181 3.24 6.72 -13.16
N TYR A 182 3.14 8.03 -13.25
CA TYR A 182 4.27 8.92 -13.52
C TYR A 182 4.86 9.39 -12.20
N SER A 183 6.12 9.03 -11.95
CA SER A 183 6.81 9.32 -10.71
C SER A 183 7.54 10.65 -10.78
N THR A 184 7.72 11.28 -9.62
CA THR A 184 8.62 12.44 -9.42
C THR A 184 9.90 12.05 -8.70
N LYS A 185 10.07 10.78 -8.33
CA LYS A 185 11.18 10.29 -7.52
C LYS A 185 12.42 9.96 -8.35
N PHE A 186 12.82 10.89 -9.23
CA PHE A 186 14.05 10.80 -9.99
C PHE A 186 14.98 11.95 -9.60
N GLY A 187 16.28 11.77 -9.84
CA GLY A 187 17.31 12.76 -9.57
C GLY A 187 18.06 12.53 -8.26
N SER A 188 19.25 13.10 -8.16
CA SER A 188 20.23 12.89 -7.08
C SER A 188 19.72 13.22 -5.67
N LYS A 189 18.68 14.07 -5.56
CA LYS A 189 18.05 14.39 -4.26
C LYS A 189 17.39 13.20 -3.58
N TYR A 190 17.13 12.16 -4.35
CA TYR A 190 16.51 10.95 -3.84
C TYR A 190 17.54 9.85 -3.74
N GLY A 191 18.67 9.88 -3.26
CA GLY A 191 19.63 8.80 -3.16
C GLY A 191 19.01 7.39 -3.42
N ASP A 192 19.74 6.40 -3.74
CA ASP A 192 19.24 5.03 -3.80
C ASP A 192 20.26 4.05 -3.20
N ALA A 193 19.79 2.86 -2.82
CA ALA A 193 20.62 1.83 -2.22
C ALA A 193 21.67 1.24 -3.20
N TYR A 194 21.58 1.61 -4.49
CA TYR A 194 22.40 1.07 -5.59
C TYR A 194 23.25 2.15 -6.26
N GLY A 195 23.57 3.23 -5.54
CA GLY A 195 24.57 4.20 -5.98
C GLY A 195 24.16 5.08 -7.17
N GLY A 196 22.87 5.40 -7.30
CA GLY A 196 22.37 6.25 -8.38
C GLY A 196 21.91 5.49 -9.63
N GLU A 197 21.95 4.17 -9.65
CA GLU A 197 21.48 3.37 -10.80
C GLU A 197 19.99 3.59 -11.11
N TYR A 198 19.20 3.97 -10.11
CA TYR A 198 17.79 4.29 -10.31
C TYR A 198 17.56 5.46 -11.26
N ASP A 199 18.45 6.45 -11.28
CA ASP A 199 18.31 7.63 -12.12
C ASP A 199 18.49 7.29 -13.61
N LEU A 200 19.17 6.19 -13.94
CA LEU A 200 19.26 5.66 -15.30
C LEU A 200 17.92 5.14 -15.83
N LEU A 201 16.95 4.91 -14.95
CA LEU A 201 15.60 4.46 -15.28
C LEU A 201 14.63 5.64 -15.50
N GLU A 202 15.08 6.89 -15.38
CA GLU A 202 14.25 8.06 -15.60
C GLU A 202 13.68 8.09 -17.03
N PRO A 203 12.35 8.18 -17.19
CA PRO A 203 11.72 8.19 -18.51
C PRO A 203 11.94 9.53 -19.22
N SER A 204 11.52 9.62 -20.48
CA SER A 204 11.52 10.90 -21.20
C SER A 204 10.61 11.93 -20.51
N ALA A 205 10.92 13.23 -20.69
CA ALA A 205 10.22 14.33 -20.01
C ALA A 205 8.67 14.32 -20.13
N LYS A 206 8.14 13.72 -21.22
CA LYS A 206 6.69 13.58 -21.39
C LYS A 206 6.02 12.59 -20.43
N PHE A 207 6.79 11.69 -19.82
CA PHE A 207 6.33 10.67 -18.88
C PHE A 207 6.73 10.95 -17.44
N VAL A 208 7.46 12.02 -17.19
CA VAL A 208 7.76 12.48 -15.84
C VAL A 208 6.57 13.31 -15.33
N SER A 209 6.16 13.10 -14.10
CA SER A 209 5.10 13.88 -13.49
C SER A 209 5.46 15.36 -13.45
N LYS A 210 4.54 16.22 -13.87
CA LYS A 210 4.68 17.68 -13.83
C LYS A 210 4.28 18.29 -12.49
N SER A 211 3.64 17.50 -11.63
CA SER A 211 3.22 17.91 -10.30
C SER A 211 4.20 17.39 -9.24
N HIS A 212 4.15 17.99 -8.03
CA HIS A 212 4.89 17.46 -6.87
C HIS A 212 4.31 16.13 -6.33
N ARG A 213 3.28 15.60 -6.97
CA ARG A 213 2.61 14.35 -6.61
C ARG A 213 2.68 13.38 -7.78
N TYR A 214 2.52 12.09 -7.47
CA TYR A 214 2.35 11.08 -8.50
C TYR A 214 1.13 11.39 -9.38
N GLU A 215 1.32 11.37 -10.69
CA GLU A 215 0.22 11.38 -11.64
C GLU A 215 -0.13 9.95 -12.01
N ARG A 216 -1.43 9.65 -12.04
CA ARG A 216 -1.93 8.31 -12.37
C ARG A 216 -2.94 8.41 -13.49
N HIS A 217 -2.69 7.63 -14.53
CA HIS A 217 -3.59 7.47 -15.66
C HIS A 217 -4.11 6.04 -15.67
N THR A 218 -5.42 5.88 -15.58
CA THR A 218 -6.06 4.56 -15.56
C THR A 218 -6.72 4.29 -16.90
N ILE A 219 -6.38 3.17 -17.50
CA ILE A 219 -6.96 2.65 -18.73
C ILE A 219 -7.88 1.51 -18.34
N ASN A 220 -9.20 1.72 -18.47
CA ASN A 220 -10.16 0.67 -18.22
C ASN A 220 -10.14 -0.34 -19.38
N LEU A 221 -9.98 -1.62 -19.06
CA LEU A 221 -9.84 -2.71 -20.03
C LEU A 221 -11.09 -3.57 -20.15
N SER A 222 -11.84 -3.76 -19.06
CA SER A 222 -13.00 -4.67 -18.99
C SER A 222 -14.35 -3.95 -19.08
N GLY A 223 -14.39 -2.62 -18.92
CA GLY A 223 -15.64 -1.88 -18.73
C GLY A 223 -16.19 -1.90 -17.30
N ARG A 224 -15.69 -2.77 -16.43
CA ARG A 224 -16.04 -2.81 -15.01
C ARG A 224 -15.49 -1.58 -14.29
N ARG A 225 -16.06 -1.26 -13.15
CA ARG A 225 -15.55 -0.22 -12.25
C ARG A 225 -15.36 -0.79 -10.86
N PRO A 226 -14.23 -0.50 -10.19
CA PRO A 226 -14.05 -0.95 -8.83
C PRO A 226 -15.05 -0.27 -7.90
N MET A 227 -15.59 -1.00 -6.93
CA MET A 227 -16.48 -0.46 -5.90
C MET A 227 -15.87 0.73 -5.15
N ARG A 228 -14.55 0.77 -5.09
CA ARG A 228 -13.75 1.86 -4.51
C ARG A 228 -14.11 3.25 -5.03
N LEU A 229 -14.41 3.41 -6.33
CA LEU A 229 -14.68 4.72 -6.90
C LEU A 229 -15.98 5.36 -6.40
N GLN A 230 -16.99 4.56 -6.06
CA GLN A 230 -18.25 5.07 -5.50
C GLN A 230 -18.01 5.66 -4.10
N TYR A 231 -17.24 4.97 -3.27
CA TYR A 231 -16.87 5.43 -1.92
C TYR A 231 -16.06 6.74 -1.96
N MET A 232 -15.06 6.83 -2.81
CA MET A 232 -14.23 8.03 -2.93
C MET A 232 -15.02 9.26 -3.40
N LYS A 233 -15.97 9.11 -4.31
CA LYS A 233 -16.81 10.23 -4.77
C LYS A 233 -17.68 10.79 -3.66
N THR A 234 -18.25 9.94 -2.83
CA THR A 234 -19.12 10.36 -1.70
C THR A 234 -18.32 11.11 -0.63
N ASN A 235 -17.08 10.66 -0.35
CA ASN A 235 -16.23 11.29 0.64
C ASN A 235 -15.56 12.61 0.17
N PHE A 236 -15.31 12.75 -1.14
CA PHE A 236 -14.73 13.99 -1.68
C PHE A 236 -15.63 15.22 -1.48
N LYS A 237 -16.93 15.02 -1.53
CA LYS A 237 -17.90 16.11 -1.25
C LYS A 237 -17.82 16.53 0.21
N LYS A 238 -17.82 15.55 1.11
CA LYS A 238 -17.68 15.75 2.57
C LYS A 238 -16.30 16.32 2.96
N PHE A 239 -15.24 15.91 2.26
CA PHE A 239 -13.89 16.47 2.39
C PHE A 239 -13.86 17.98 2.12
N ASN A 240 -14.47 18.45 1.03
CA ASN A 240 -14.50 19.87 0.68
C ASN A 240 -15.31 20.69 1.67
N GLU A 241 -16.35 20.13 2.28
CA GLU A 241 -17.15 20.78 3.32
C GLU A 241 -16.34 20.93 4.61
N ILE A 242 -15.61 19.88 5.02
CA ILE A 242 -14.77 19.90 6.22
C ILE A 242 -13.54 20.81 6.03
N LYS A 243 -12.92 20.78 4.84
CA LYS A 243 -11.78 21.66 4.51
C LYS A 243 -12.09 23.14 4.71
N LYS A 244 -13.34 23.57 4.48
CA LYS A 244 -13.78 24.96 4.68
C LYS A 244 -13.78 25.38 6.16
N GLN A 245 -13.76 24.42 7.09
CA GLN A 245 -13.77 24.68 8.54
C GLN A 245 -12.36 24.87 9.12
N PHE A 246 -11.31 24.57 8.33
CA PHE A 246 -9.93 24.72 8.75
C PHE A 246 -9.32 26.01 8.20
N THR A 247 -8.80 26.84 9.08
CA THR A 247 -8.20 28.15 8.75
C THR A 247 -6.66 28.13 8.67
N GLY A 248 -6.04 26.97 8.88
CA GLY A 248 -4.57 26.81 8.86
C GLY A 248 -4.01 26.52 7.48
N ASP A 249 -2.72 26.82 7.28
CA ASP A 249 -2.01 26.64 6.00
C ASP A 249 -1.84 25.18 5.58
N VAL A 250 -1.84 24.24 6.52
CA VAL A 250 -1.72 22.80 6.27
C VAL A 250 -2.88 22.08 6.94
N VAL A 251 -3.71 21.47 6.11
CA VAL A 251 -4.79 20.60 6.60
C VAL A 251 -4.43 19.16 6.29
N PRO A 252 -4.06 18.34 7.31
CA PRO A 252 -3.71 16.95 7.10
C PRO A 252 -4.90 16.18 6.52
N MET A 253 -4.70 15.54 5.37
CA MET A 253 -5.73 14.73 4.69
C MET A 253 -6.29 13.61 5.59
N CYS A 254 -5.48 13.09 6.50
CA CYS A 254 -5.85 12.07 7.48
C CYS A 254 -6.88 12.56 8.51
N LEU A 255 -6.87 13.86 8.84
CA LEU A 255 -7.85 14.45 9.78
C LEU A 255 -9.20 14.75 9.12
N ILE A 256 -9.21 15.02 7.81
CA ILE A 256 -10.38 15.63 7.16
C ILE A 256 -11.30 14.63 6.48
N GLY A 257 -10.84 13.52 5.99
CA GLY A 257 -11.71 12.69 5.17
C GLY A 257 -11.36 11.22 5.13
N ASN A 258 -10.15 10.92 5.39
CA ASN A 258 -9.70 9.55 5.51
C ASN A 258 -9.64 9.21 7.00
N ARG A 259 -10.76 8.78 7.56
CA ARG A 259 -10.81 8.27 8.94
C ARG A 259 -10.08 6.93 9.06
N GLY A 260 -9.01 6.76 8.30
CA GLY A 260 -8.22 5.54 8.24
C GLY A 260 -6.99 5.69 9.11
N LEU A 261 -6.72 4.65 9.89
CA LEU A 261 -5.49 4.48 10.63
C LEU A 261 -4.58 3.51 9.89
N TYR A 262 -3.29 3.63 10.10
CA TYR A 262 -2.30 2.69 9.63
C TYR A 262 -1.78 1.82 10.78
N MET A 263 -1.67 0.52 10.55
CA MET A 263 -1.03 -0.41 11.47
C MET A 263 0.09 -1.15 10.73
N ASN A 264 1.32 -1.02 11.20
CA ASN A 264 2.47 -1.71 10.61
C ASN A 264 2.55 -3.18 11.07
N ALA A 265 3.47 -3.94 10.49
CA ALA A 265 3.66 -5.35 10.79
C ALA A 265 4.14 -5.64 12.23
N GLU A 266 4.66 -4.65 12.93
CA GLU A 266 4.98 -4.73 14.36
C GLU A 266 3.73 -4.55 15.26
N GLY A 267 2.62 -4.08 14.68
CA GLY A 267 1.38 -3.79 15.40
C GLY A 267 1.27 -2.36 15.91
N THR A 268 2.21 -1.49 15.59
CA THR A 268 2.15 -0.07 15.97
C THR A 268 1.13 0.65 15.09
N ILE A 269 0.24 1.43 15.72
CA ILE A 269 -0.79 2.21 15.05
C ILE A 269 -0.30 3.64 14.85
N PHE A 270 -0.57 4.18 13.67
CA PHE A 270 -0.21 5.53 13.24
C PHE A 270 -1.41 6.24 12.62
N PRO A 271 -1.45 7.58 12.60
CA PRO A 271 -2.50 8.33 11.91
C PRO A 271 -2.55 8.06 10.40
N CYS A 272 -1.40 7.80 9.79
CA CYS A 272 -1.29 7.36 8.39
C CYS A 272 0.08 6.70 8.14
N SER A 273 0.22 6.02 6.99
CA SER A 273 1.48 5.35 6.62
C SER A 273 2.67 6.31 6.48
N TRP A 274 2.44 7.57 6.11
CA TRP A 274 3.52 8.55 6.02
C TRP A 274 4.18 8.87 7.35
N THR A 275 3.48 8.71 8.46
CA THR A 275 4.01 8.95 9.82
C THR A 275 4.72 7.72 10.41
N SER A 276 4.67 6.57 9.73
CA SER A 276 5.35 5.35 10.17
C SER A 276 6.83 5.30 9.77
N PHE A 277 7.23 6.11 8.79
CA PHE A 277 8.61 6.13 8.33
C PHE A 277 9.51 6.90 9.27
N PRO A 278 10.61 6.29 9.72
CA PRO A 278 11.71 7.02 10.31
C PRO A 278 12.43 7.79 9.19
N TYR A 279 11.94 8.95 8.84
CA TYR A 279 12.77 9.89 8.10
C TYR A 279 13.96 10.22 9.01
N LYS A 280 15.16 9.84 8.61
CA LYS A 280 16.38 10.09 9.41
C LYS A 280 16.57 11.57 9.75
N SER A 281 16.02 12.46 8.94
CA SER A 281 15.88 13.88 9.27
C SER A 281 14.91 14.55 8.29
N LEU A 282 13.97 15.33 8.83
CA LEU A 282 13.20 16.32 8.07
C LEU A 282 13.82 17.67 8.33
N GLU A 283 14.33 18.35 7.31
CA GLU A 283 14.70 19.75 7.41
C GLU A 283 13.45 20.61 7.20
N HIS A 284 13.01 21.28 8.26
CA HIS A 284 11.89 22.23 8.20
C HIS A 284 12.34 23.54 8.84
N ASN A 285 12.28 24.63 8.08
CA ASN A 285 12.69 25.98 8.53
C ASN A 285 14.11 26.03 9.13
N GLY A 286 15.08 25.31 8.53
CA GLY A 286 16.45 25.27 9.00
C GLY A 286 16.68 24.43 10.27
N LYS A 287 15.66 23.72 10.75
CA LYS A 287 15.77 22.75 11.84
C LYS A 287 15.72 21.34 11.29
N VAL A 288 16.72 20.55 11.66
CA VAL A 288 16.71 19.10 11.43
C VAL A 288 15.85 18.47 12.51
N ILE A 289 14.72 17.92 12.11
CA ILE A 289 13.83 17.15 13.00
C ILE A 289 14.19 15.68 12.81
N ASN A 290 14.75 15.09 13.85
CA ASN A 290 15.04 13.67 13.88
C ASN A 290 13.79 12.94 14.35
N TRP A 291 13.08 12.24 13.44
CA TRP A 291 11.84 11.55 13.77
C TRP A 291 12.01 10.52 14.89
N GLU A 292 13.16 9.83 14.94
CA GLU A 292 13.49 8.88 16.02
C GLU A 292 13.52 9.53 17.40
N ASP A 293 13.79 10.82 17.47
CA ASP A 293 13.80 11.59 18.71
C ASP A 293 12.44 12.14 19.10
N SER A 294 11.44 12.01 18.23
CA SER A 294 10.08 12.48 18.52
C SER A 294 9.49 11.78 19.73
N PHE A 295 8.67 12.51 20.50
CA PHE A 295 7.95 11.96 21.64
C PHE A 295 7.12 10.73 21.23
N PHE A 296 6.47 10.77 20.06
CA PHE A 296 5.66 9.68 19.56
C PHE A 296 6.47 8.40 19.36
N VAL A 297 7.63 8.47 18.69
CA VAL A 297 8.46 7.29 18.43
C VAL A 297 9.01 6.70 19.74
N LYS A 298 9.43 7.55 20.68
CA LYS A 298 9.88 7.10 22.01
C LYS A 298 8.78 6.41 22.81
N ASN A 299 7.52 6.78 22.59
CA ASN A 299 6.37 6.24 23.29
C ASN A 299 5.47 5.32 22.42
N LYS A 300 5.96 4.86 21.25
CA LYS A 300 5.18 4.00 20.34
C LYS A 300 4.62 2.73 20.97
N HIS A 301 5.18 2.28 22.09
CA HIS A 301 4.66 1.14 22.85
C HIS A 301 3.25 1.37 23.40
N LEU A 302 2.86 2.62 23.62
CA LEU A 302 1.51 3.00 24.07
C LEU A 302 0.44 2.80 23.00
N VAL A 303 0.85 2.80 21.73
CA VAL A 303 -0.02 2.62 20.56
C VAL A 303 0.25 1.31 19.81
N ASN A 304 0.89 0.34 20.47
CA ASN A 304 1.16 -0.97 19.88
C ASN A 304 0.04 -1.97 20.21
N ALA A 305 -0.69 -2.39 19.17
CA ALA A 305 -1.81 -3.31 19.28
C ALA A 305 -1.40 -4.76 19.58
N LYS A 306 -0.11 -5.12 19.46
CA LYS A 306 0.41 -6.42 19.89
C LYS A 306 0.75 -6.46 21.39
N GLY A 307 0.74 -5.32 22.07
CA GLY A 307 0.86 -5.21 23.52
C GLY A 307 -0.38 -5.70 24.27
N ASN A 308 -0.48 -5.33 25.55
CA ASN A 308 -1.60 -5.73 26.41
C ASN A 308 -2.81 -4.77 26.36
N ARG A 309 -2.69 -3.65 25.66
CA ARG A 309 -3.75 -2.64 25.55
C ARG A 309 -4.78 -3.04 24.49
N SER A 310 -6.03 -2.77 24.77
CA SER A 310 -7.10 -2.91 23.77
C SER A 310 -6.98 -1.82 22.70
N ILE A 311 -7.63 -2.04 21.55
CA ILE A 311 -7.68 -1.03 20.49
C ILE A 311 -8.40 0.25 20.99
N GLU A 312 -9.40 0.11 21.84
CA GLU A 312 -10.14 1.22 22.41
C GLU A 312 -9.26 2.08 23.35
N GLU A 313 -8.47 1.45 24.22
CA GLU A 313 -7.50 2.14 25.07
C GLU A 313 -6.43 2.87 24.24
N ILE A 314 -6.00 2.26 23.14
CA ILE A 314 -5.02 2.86 22.21
C ILE A 314 -5.62 4.08 21.52
N LEU A 315 -6.85 3.97 21.01
CA LEU A 315 -7.50 5.05 20.24
C LEU A 315 -7.89 6.25 21.10
N ASN A 316 -8.08 6.04 22.42
CA ASN A 316 -8.41 7.09 23.39
C ASN A 316 -7.18 7.61 24.16
N ASP A 317 -5.96 7.24 23.78
CA ASP A 317 -4.73 7.66 24.46
C ASP A 317 -4.37 9.11 24.13
N ASP A 318 -3.94 9.87 25.14
CA ASP A 318 -3.55 11.28 25.03
C ASP A 318 -2.30 11.49 24.14
N ILE A 319 -1.56 10.43 23.83
CA ILE A 319 -0.40 10.49 22.93
C ILE A 319 -0.77 11.04 21.54
N TRP A 320 -2.01 10.83 21.10
CA TRP A 320 -2.49 11.37 19.83
C TRP A 320 -2.53 12.90 19.83
N GLN A 321 -2.92 13.51 20.95
CA GLN A 321 -2.88 14.97 21.09
C GLN A 321 -1.44 15.48 21.01
N THR A 322 -0.52 14.84 21.74
CA THR A 322 0.91 15.21 21.69
C THR A 322 1.51 15.12 20.29
N LEU A 323 1.08 14.12 19.47
CA LEU A 323 1.55 13.97 18.10
C LEU A 323 1.12 15.15 17.21
N PHE A 324 -0.05 15.73 17.47
CA PHE A 324 -0.58 16.83 16.65
C PHE A 324 -0.13 18.22 17.16
N ASP A 325 0.32 18.31 18.40
CA ASP A 325 0.80 19.55 19.02
C ASP A 325 2.32 19.73 18.87
N SER A 326 3.06 18.69 18.47
CA SER A 326 4.50 18.69 18.27
C SER A 326 4.88 18.93 16.79
#